data_bc238543de50ada6328a8a3297957300
#
_entry.id   bc238543de50ada6328a8a3297957300
#
_cell.length_a   1.000
_cell.length_b   1.000
_cell.length_c   1.000
_cell.angle_alpha   90.00
_cell.angle_beta   90.00
_cell.angle_gamma   90.00
#
_symmetry.space_group_name_H-M   'P 1'
#
loop_
_entity.id
_entity.type
_entity.pdbx_description
1 polymer ?
#
loop_
_entity_poly.entity_id
_entity_poly.type
_entity_poly.pdbx_seq_one_letter_code
_entity_poly.pdbx_strand_id
1 'polypeptide(L)'
;MKKKLYIFSNESIFLEDNKYYCDNLDLKSTPEGLNKKFEVNLFGRRSSKKRSHEIKIKKIKVFNNIFSYISSVISAAKNQDTKFLIISITPYTFFISLFIKILGRKPIVYLRSDGYGEYKAIFGKIGPLIYHFMFSVVGTISNLISCRDYILRGKKGKTINPSQLDSVWL
;
A
#
# COMPACT_ATOMS: atom_id res chain seq x y z
N MET A 1 20.08 11.99 -7.68
CA MET A 1 19.46 10.61 -7.62
C MET A 1 18.03 10.71 -7.15
N LYS A 2 17.10 9.91 -7.74
CA LYS A 2 15.72 9.83 -7.22
C LYS A 2 15.70 9.14 -5.85
N LYS A 3 14.88 9.64 -4.91
CA LYS A 3 14.64 8.96 -3.63
C LYS A 3 13.92 7.63 -3.86
N LYS A 4 14.23 6.60 -3.08
CA LYS A 4 13.58 5.28 -3.17
C LYS A 4 12.23 5.31 -2.48
N LEU A 5 11.19 4.84 -3.18
CA LEU A 5 9.85 4.68 -2.67
C LEU A 5 9.42 3.21 -2.76
N TYR A 6 9.11 2.63 -1.62
CA TYR A 6 8.58 1.28 -1.52
C TYR A 6 7.07 1.33 -1.34
N ILE A 7 6.33 0.74 -2.27
CA ILE A 7 4.87 0.69 -2.27
C ILE A 7 4.43 -0.73 -1.95
N PHE A 8 3.67 -0.88 -0.88
CA PHE A 8 3.12 -2.16 -0.43
C PHE A 8 1.60 -2.21 -0.63
N SER A 9 1.14 -3.25 -1.29
CA SER A 9 -0.27 -3.52 -1.53
C SER A 9 -0.59 -4.99 -1.34
N ASN A 10 -1.84 -5.29 -0.95
CA ASN A 10 -2.35 -6.67 -0.90
C ASN A 10 -2.99 -7.11 -2.22
N GLU A 11 -2.99 -6.25 -3.22
CA GLU A 11 -3.54 -6.55 -4.54
C GLU A 11 -2.76 -7.65 -5.26
N SER A 12 -3.48 -8.43 -6.04
CA SER A 12 -2.91 -9.54 -6.79
C SER A 12 -2.25 -9.06 -8.08
N ILE A 13 -0.99 -9.49 -8.28
CA ILE A 13 -0.20 -9.19 -9.47
C ILE A 13 0.14 -10.51 -10.18
N PHE A 14 -0.17 -10.58 -11.45
CA PHE A 14 0.15 -11.70 -12.33
C PHE A 14 1.42 -11.41 -13.11
N LEU A 15 2.28 -12.42 -13.26
CA LEU A 15 3.52 -12.36 -14.04
C LEU A 15 3.43 -13.29 -15.25
N GLU A 16 3.57 -12.73 -16.46
CA GLU A 16 3.62 -13.44 -17.74
C GLU A 16 4.67 -12.74 -18.63
N ASP A 17 5.55 -13.49 -19.25
CA ASP A 17 6.57 -13.01 -20.20
C ASP A 17 7.38 -11.79 -19.69
N ASN A 18 7.81 -11.85 -18.44
CA ASN A 18 8.52 -10.75 -17.74
C ASN A 18 7.72 -9.43 -17.62
N LYS A 19 6.40 -9.48 -17.82
CA LYS A 19 5.49 -8.36 -17.63
C LYS A 19 4.56 -8.63 -16.44
N TYR A 20 4.19 -7.57 -15.75
CA TYR A 20 3.33 -7.64 -14.58
C TYR A 20 1.97 -7.04 -14.87
N TYR A 21 0.92 -7.69 -14.43
CA TYR A 21 -0.46 -7.31 -14.70
C TYR A 21 -1.29 -7.26 -13.41
N CYS A 22 -2.23 -6.33 -13.31
CA CYS A 22 -3.22 -6.22 -12.24
C CYS A 22 -4.60 -5.90 -12.80
N ASP A 23 -5.66 -6.06 -12.00
CA ASP A 23 -7.01 -5.63 -12.41
C ASP A 23 -7.36 -4.25 -11.86
N ASN A 24 -6.65 -3.80 -10.83
CA ASN A 24 -6.93 -2.53 -10.18
C ASN A 24 -6.16 -1.39 -10.85
N LEU A 25 -6.89 -0.47 -11.49
CA LEU A 25 -6.30 0.69 -12.16
C LEU A 25 -5.51 1.61 -11.23
N ASP A 26 -5.90 1.73 -9.95
CA ASP A 26 -5.16 2.53 -8.99
C ASP A 26 -3.83 1.88 -8.62
N LEU A 27 -3.78 0.54 -8.58
CA LEU A 27 -2.53 -0.19 -8.38
C LEU A 27 -1.56 0.02 -9.54
N LYS A 28 -2.08 0.22 -10.76
CA LYS A 28 -1.27 0.56 -11.94
C LYS A 28 -0.86 2.03 -11.92
N SER A 29 -1.84 2.93 -11.86
CA SER A 29 -1.63 4.37 -12.07
C SER A 29 -0.83 5.04 -10.95
N THR A 30 -1.03 4.64 -9.68
CA THR A 30 -0.32 5.21 -8.54
C THR A 30 1.18 4.99 -8.61
N PRO A 31 1.71 3.75 -8.75
CA PRO A 31 3.16 3.55 -8.87
C PRO A 31 3.73 4.16 -10.15
N GLU A 32 3.04 4.07 -11.28
CA GLU A 32 3.50 4.66 -12.55
C GLU A 32 3.62 6.19 -12.47
N GLY A 33 2.62 6.85 -11.85
CA GLY A 33 2.65 8.29 -11.62
C GLY A 33 3.80 8.71 -10.72
N LEU A 34 3.98 8.01 -9.58
CA LEU A 34 5.05 8.28 -8.63
C LEU A 34 6.45 7.97 -9.18
N ASN A 35 6.58 7.03 -10.13
CA ASN A 35 7.85 6.67 -10.74
C ASN A 35 8.48 7.81 -11.57
N LYS A 36 7.70 8.85 -11.89
CA LYS A 36 8.23 10.07 -12.50
C LYS A 36 9.19 10.82 -11.56
N LYS A 37 8.90 10.84 -10.25
CA LYS A 37 9.68 11.57 -9.22
C LYS A 37 10.52 10.68 -8.32
N PHE A 38 10.10 9.43 -8.12
CA PHE A 38 10.76 8.45 -7.23
C PHE A 38 11.29 7.26 -8.01
N GLU A 39 12.26 6.54 -7.42
CA GLU A 39 12.60 5.18 -7.83
C GLU A 39 11.63 4.23 -7.12
N VAL A 40 10.55 3.85 -7.82
CA VAL A 40 9.47 3.06 -7.26
C VAL A 40 9.81 1.57 -7.24
N ASN A 41 9.63 0.94 -6.09
CA ASN A 41 9.66 -0.51 -5.88
C ASN A 41 8.26 -0.95 -5.42
N LEU A 42 7.51 -1.63 -6.29
CA LEU A 42 6.16 -2.10 -5.99
C LEU A 42 6.19 -3.53 -5.46
N PHE A 43 5.41 -3.78 -4.42
CA PHE A 43 5.24 -5.08 -3.78
C PHE A 43 3.77 -5.46 -3.72
N GLY A 44 3.43 -6.64 -4.23
CA GLY A 44 2.08 -7.16 -4.24
C GLY A 44 2.04 -8.68 -4.09
N ARG A 45 0.83 -9.25 -4.00
CA ARG A 45 0.64 -10.70 -3.93
C ARG A 45 0.74 -11.32 -5.31
N ARG A 46 1.30 -12.53 -5.38
CA ARG A 46 1.31 -13.31 -6.61
C ARG A 46 -0.10 -13.79 -6.96
N SER A 47 -0.50 -13.62 -8.21
CA SER A 47 -1.71 -14.21 -8.79
C SER A 47 -1.34 -15.36 -9.72
N SER A 48 -2.13 -16.44 -9.68
CA SER A 48 -2.11 -17.51 -10.68
C SER A 48 -3.04 -17.23 -11.86
N LYS A 49 -3.95 -16.25 -11.71
CA LYS A 49 -4.93 -15.89 -12.74
C LYS A 49 -4.43 -14.70 -13.53
N LYS A 50 -4.60 -14.75 -14.85
CA LYS A 50 -4.31 -13.63 -15.76
C LYS A 50 -5.07 -12.37 -15.33
N ARG A 51 -4.44 -11.20 -15.49
CA ARG A 51 -4.97 -9.88 -15.13
C ARG A 51 -4.96 -8.97 -16.35
N SER A 52 -5.72 -7.87 -16.27
CA SER A 52 -6.09 -7.08 -17.44
C SER A 52 -5.10 -5.97 -17.79
N HIS A 53 -4.46 -5.34 -16.78
CA HIS A 53 -3.70 -4.11 -16.97
C HIS A 53 -2.22 -4.30 -16.69
N GLU A 54 -1.38 -4.08 -17.71
CA GLU A 54 0.09 -4.10 -17.56
C GLU A 54 0.57 -2.93 -16.69
N ILE A 55 1.46 -3.22 -15.73
CA ILE A 55 2.10 -2.24 -14.84
C ILE A 55 3.47 -1.90 -15.42
N LYS A 56 3.67 -0.65 -15.82
CA LYS A 56 4.89 -0.19 -16.52
C LYS A 56 5.91 0.46 -15.58
N ILE A 57 6.38 -0.29 -14.58
CA ILE A 57 7.52 0.11 -13.74
C ILE A 57 8.58 -0.99 -13.71
N LYS A 58 9.85 -0.60 -13.47
CA LYS A 58 10.99 -1.53 -13.60
C LYS A 58 11.13 -2.50 -12.42
N LYS A 59 10.71 -2.11 -11.22
CA LYS A 59 10.96 -2.86 -9.99
C LYS A 59 9.67 -3.30 -9.34
N ILE A 60 9.24 -4.51 -9.66
CA ILE A 60 8.06 -5.16 -9.07
C ILE A 60 8.50 -6.48 -8.44
N LYS A 61 8.07 -6.73 -7.22
CA LYS A 61 8.22 -8.03 -6.54
C LYS A 61 6.86 -8.55 -6.14
N VAL A 62 6.63 -9.83 -6.42
CA VAL A 62 5.41 -10.55 -6.05
C VAL A 62 5.70 -11.62 -5.03
N PHE A 63 4.84 -11.77 -4.04
CA PHE A 63 5.03 -12.68 -2.91
C PHE A 63 3.90 -13.67 -2.77
N ASN A 64 4.25 -14.88 -2.37
CA ASN A 64 3.30 -15.95 -2.10
C ASN A 64 2.86 -15.98 -0.63
N ASN A 65 3.68 -15.47 0.29
CA ASN A 65 3.45 -15.51 1.73
C ASN A 65 3.90 -14.24 2.44
N ILE A 66 3.40 -14.05 3.68
CA ILE A 66 3.67 -12.88 4.49
C ILE A 66 5.14 -12.77 4.93
N PHE A 67 5.83 -13.89 5.15
CA PHE A 67 7.22 -13.88 5.65
C PHE A 67 8.18 -13.29 4.62
N SER A 68 8.06 -13.70 3.35
CA SER A 68 8.85 -13.12 2.26
C SER A 68 8.51 -11.65 2.03
N TYR A 69 7.27 -11.23 2.32
CA TYR A 69 6.84 -9.85 2.28
C TYR A 69 7.55 -9.02 3.37
N ILE A 70 7.55 -9.50 4.62
CA ILE A 70 8.20 -8.85 5.76
C ILE A 70 9.72 -8.76 5.57
N SER A 71 10.38 -9.81 5.07
CA SER A 71 11.83 -9.79 4.82
C SER A 71 12.24 -8.65 3.88
N SER A 72 11.39 -8.34 2.90
CA SER A 72 11.59 -7.22 1.98
C SER A 72 11.45 -5.85 2.67
N VAL A 73 10.56 -5.72 3.67
CA VAL A 73 10.46 -4.50 4.49
C VAL A 73 11.75 -4.28 5.26
N ILE A 74 12.27 -5.32 5.91
CA ILE A 74 13.52 -5.24 6.69
C ILE A 74 14.67 -4.79 5.80
N SER A 75 14.80 -5.39 4.61
CA SER A 75 15.83 -4.99 3.63
C SER A 75 15.67 -3.53 3.17
N ALA A 76 14.44 -3.10 2.93
CA ALA A 76 14.15 -1.72 2.51
C ALA A 76 14.43 -0.69 3.62
N ALA A 77 14.15 -1.03 4.87
CA ALA A 77 14.28 -0.13 6.01
C ALA A 77 15.74 0.15 6.41
N LYS A 78 16.71 -0.67 5.98
CA LYS A 78 18.13 -0.43 6.21
C LYS A 78 18.62 0.89 5.60
N ASN A 79 17.98 1.37 4.54
CA ASN A 79 18.34 2.65 3.92
C ASN A 79 17.45 3.77 4.49
N GLN A 80 18.08 4.75 5.14
CA GLN A 80 17.37 5.86 5.81
C GLN A 80 16.60 6.78 4.84
N ASP A 81 17.04 6.94 3.60
CA ASP A 81 16.37 7.77 2.60
C ASP A 81 15.15 7.12 1.94
N THR A 82 14.82 5.88 2.34
CA THR A 82 13.68 5.15 1.81
C THR A 82 12.37 5.70 2.36
N LYS A 83 11.39 5.91 1.47
CA LYS A 83 10.01 6.24 1.81
C LYS A 83 9.11 5.01 1.66
N PHE A 84 8.05 4.95 2.47
CA PHE A 84 7.11 3.83 2.50
C PHE A 84 5.70 4.33 2.26
N LEU A 85 5.06 3.77 1.23
CA LEU A 85 3.64 3.95 0.93
C LEU A 85 2.93 2.60 1.07
N ILE A 86 1.85 2.59 1.82
CA ILE A 86 0.99 1.43 1.96
C ILE A 86 -0.35 1.77 1.33
N ILE A 87 -0.82 0.93 0.42
CA ILE A 87 -2.11 1.11 -0.25
C ILE A 87 -3.14 0.23 0.44
N SER A 88 -4.13 0.85 1.07
CA SER A 88 -5.24 0.26 1.81
C SER A 88 -4.82 -0.54 3.05
N ILE A 89 -5.73 -0.72 3.99
CA ILE A 89 -5.52 -1.51 5.20
C ILE A 89 -6.16 -2.88 5.00
N THR A 90 -5.30 -3.91 5.00
CA THR A 90 -5.64 -5.32 4.95
C THR A 90 -4.82 -6.05 5.99
N PRO A 91 -5.07 -7.33 6.33
CA PRO A 91 -4.22 -8.05 7.27
C PRO A 91 -2.73 -8.02 6.87
N TYR A 92 -2.41 -8.19 5.60
CA TYR A 92 -1.03 -8.13 5.11
C TYR A 92 -0.39 -6.76 5.32
N THR A 93 -1.06 -5.71 4.86
CA THR A 93 -0.54 -4.34 4.95
C THR A 93 -0.55 -3.80 6.39
N PHE A 94 -1.45 -4.30 7.24
CA PHE A 94 -1.45 -4.06 8.67
C PHE A 94 -0.14 -4.52 9.33
N PHE A 95 0.25 -5.79 9.10
CA PHE A 95 1.53 -6.30 9.63
C PHE A 95 2.72 -5.56 9.03
N ILE A 96 2.70 -5.22 7.74
CA ILE A 96 3.75 -4.40 7.13
C ILE A 96 3.88 -3.04 7.83
N SER A 97 2.76 -2.39 8.16
CA SER A 97 2.75 -1.11 8.90
C SER A 97 3.41 -1.25 10.27
N LEU A 98 3.09 -2.32 11.00
CA LEU A 98 3.69 -2.61 12.30
C LEU A 98 5.20 -2.82 12.19
N PHE A 99 5.67 -3.64 11.23
CA PHE A 99 7.10 -3.88 11.05
C PHE A 99 7.86 -2.62 10.66
N ILE A 100 7.33 -1.79 9.77
CA ILE A 100 7.93 -0.50 9.43
C ILE A 100 8.05 0.38 10.68
N LYS A 101 7.03 0.37 11.54
CA LYS A 101 7.05 1.13 12.81
C LYS A 101 8.07 0.59 13.79
N ILE A 102 8.16 -0.73 13.98
CA ILE A 102 9.15 -1.40 14.84
C ILE A 102 10.58 -1.05 14.39
N LEU A 103 10.81 -0.92 13.09
CA LEU A 103 12.09 -0.50 12.51
C LEU A 103 12.34 1.03 12.62
N GLY A 104 11.58 1.73 13.45
CA GLY A 104 11.74 3.16 13.72
C GLY A 104 11.27 4.08 12.59
N ARG A 105 10.51 3.55 11.61
CA ARG A 105 10.04 4.32 10.45
C ARG A 105 8.54 4.59 10.57
N LYS A 106 8.08 5.65 9.91
CA LYS A 106 6.65 6.00 9.87
C LYS A 106 6.15 5.92 8.43
N PRO A 107 5.32 4.90 8.08
CA PRO A 107 4.78 4.79 6.74
C PRO A 107 3.69 5.83 6.49
N ILE A 108 3.46 6.13 5.22
CA ILE A 108 2.24 6.78 4.75
C ILE A 108 1.28 5.68 4.33
N VAL A 109 0.03 5.75 4.81
CA VAL A 109 -1.04 4.81 4.43
C VAL A 109 -2.09 5.56 3.63
N TYR A 110 -2.24 5.16 2.37
CA TYR A 110 -3.20 5.71 1.44
C TYR A 110 -4.50 4.90 1.45
N LEU A 111 -5.54 5.50 2.00
CA LEU A 111 -6.88 4.94 2.09
C LEU A 111 -7.68 5.32 0.84
N ARG A 112 -7.96 4.36 -0.03
CA ARG A 112 -8.68 4.59 -1.29
C ARG A 112 -10.18 4.41 -1.17
N SER A 113 -10.62 3.54 -0.28
CA SER A 113 -12.01 3.10 -0.14
C SER A 113 -12.42 3.00 1.33
N ASP A 114 -13.72 2.91 1.57
CA ASP A 114 -14.25 2.66 2.92
C ASP A 114 -14.09 1.18 3.29
N GLY A 115 -13.00 0.86 3.97
CA GLY A 115 -12.71 -0.49 4.42
C GLY A 115 -13.76 -1.06 5.37
N TYR A 116 -14.53 -0.23 6.09
CA TYR A 116 -15.63 -0.72 6.92
C TYR A 116 -16.72 -1.37 6.06
N GLY A 117 -17.09 -0.73 4.95
CA GLY A 117 -18.06 -1.28 4.00
C GLY A 117 -17.55 -2.54 3.32
N GLU A 118 -16.29 -2.55 2.88
CA GLU A 118 -15.67 -3.72 2.27
C GLU A 118 -15.61 -4.92 3.20
N TYR A 119 -15.15 -4.72 4.44
CA TYR A 119 -15.04 -5.80 5.42
C TYR A 119 -16.42 -6.31 5.86
N LYS A 120 -17.43 -5.42 5.93
CA LYS A 120 -18.81 -5.83 6.17
C LYS A 120 -19.32 -6.74 5.05
N ALA A 121 -19.02 -6.43 3.80
CA ALA A 121 -19.41 -7.24 2.65
C ALA A 121 -18.75 -8.63 2.65
N ILE A 122 -17.46 -8.72 3.09
CA ILE A 122 -16.67 -9.96 3.07
C ILE A 122 -16.97 -10.84 4.30
N PHE A 123 -17.04 -10.25 5.51
CA PHE A 123 -17.09 -10.95 6.79
C PHE A 123 -18.39 -10.71 7.58
N GLY A 124 -19.40 -10.09 6.97
CA GLY A 124 -20.66 -9.77 7.64
C GLY A 124 -20.48 -8.81 8.82
N LYS A 125 -21.24 -9.05 9.90
CA LYS A 125 -21.29 -8.16 11.09
C LYS A 125 -19.94 -8.02 11.82
N ILE A 126 -19.06 -9.02 11.73
CA ILE A 126 -17.73 -9.03 12.39
C ILE A 126 -16.72 -8.20 11.59
N GLY A 127 -16.90 -8.08 10.29
CA GLY A 127 -15.98 -7.39 9.40
C GLY A 127 -15.62 -5.97 9.84
N PRO A 128 -16.57 -5.09 10.15
CA PRO A 128 -16.30 -3.74 10.62
C PRO A 128 -15.48 -3.70 11.91
N LEU A 129 -15.65 -4.66 12.83
CA LEU A 129 -14.89 -4.74 14.07
C LEU A 129 -13.42 -5.09 13.80
N ILE A 130 -13.18 -6.08 12.93
CA ILE A 130 -11.83 -6.44 12.51
C ILE A 130 -11.14 -5.25 11.85
N TYR A 131 -11.84 -4.59 10.93
CA TYR A 131 -11.28 -3.42 10.25
C TYR A 131 -11.02 -2.27 11.22
N HIS A 132 -11.94 -2.02 12.15
CA HIS A 132 -11.80 -0.97 13.17
C HIS A 132 -10.54 -1.15 14.01
N PHE A 133 -10.24 -2.37 14.45
CA PHE A 133 -9.02 -2.69 15.16
C PHE A 133 -7.77 -2.32 14.34
N MET A 134 -7.68 -2.83 13.11
CA MET A 134 -6.54 -2.54 12.22
C MET A 134 -6.42 -1.04 11.91
N PHE A 135 -7.54 -0.39 11.58
CA PHE A 135 -7.57 1.05 11.28
C PHE A 135 -7.15 1.90 12.48
N SER A 136 -7.58 1.54 13.69
CA SER A 136 -7.23 2.27 14.90
C SER A 136 -5.74 2.18 15.20
N VAL A 137 -5.16 0.99 15.12
CA VAL A 137 -3.71 0.80 15.31
C VAL A 137 -2.92 1.52 14.23
N VAL A 138 -3.24 1.30 12.95
CA VAL A 138 -2.54 1.93 11.82
C VAL A 138 -2.63 3.45 11.90
N GLY A 139 -3.78 4.00 12.30
CA GLY A 139 -3.96 5.44 12.45
C GLY A 139 -3.07 6.09 13.51
N THR A 140 -2.59 5.32 14.50
CA THR A 140 -1.65 5.83 15.52
C THR A 140 -0.19 5.75 15.08
N ILE A 141 0.17 4.73 14.29
CA ILE A 141 1.57 4.44 13.95
C ILE A 141 2.00 4.97 12.58
N SER A 142 1.07 5.48 11.77
CA SER A 142 1.32 5.95 10.40
C SER A 142 0.76 7.34 10.14
N ASN A 143 1.13 7.94 9.00
CA ASN A 143 0.46 9.11 8.46
C ASN A 143 -0.63 8.66 7.51
N LEU A 144 -1.89 8.99 7.82
CA LEU A 144 -3.02 8.65 6.96
C LEU A 144 -3.20 9.72 5.89
N ILE A 145 -3.44 9.27 4.67
CA ILE A 145 -3.90 10.11 3.57
C ILE A 145 -5.11 9.44 2.89
N SER A 146 -6.01 10.25 2.37
CA SER A 146 -7.18 9.77 1.65
C SER A 146 -7.58 10.76 0.56
N CYS A 147 -8.35 10.31 -0.42
CA CYS A 147 -8.99 11.20 -1.41
C CYS A 147 -10.32 11.77 -0.94
N ARG A 148 -10.85 11.33 0.21
CA ARG A 148 -12.14 11.77 0.77
C ARG A 148 -12.09 11.80 2.29
N ASP A 149 -12.57 12.90 2.88
CA ASP A 149 -12.51 13.13 4.34
C ASP A 149 -13.24 12.06 5.15
N TYR A 150 -14.42 11.62 4.70
CA TYR A 150 -15.22 10.65 5.45
C TYR A 150 -14.50 9.30 5.66
N ILE A 151 -13.53 8.94 4.80
CA ILE A 151 -12.75 7.71 4.93
C ILE A 151 -11.82 7.77 6.13
N LEU A 152 -11.34 8.96 6.51
CA LEU A 152 -10.48 9.17 7.67
C LEU A 152 -11.22 8.98 9.00
N ARG A 153 -12.56 9.02 9.00
CA ARG A 153 -13.39 8.78 10.18
C ARG A 153 -12.94 9.56 11.43
N GLY A 154 -12.58 10.83 11.25
CA GLY A 154 -12.08 11.69 12.33
C GLY A 154 -10.66 11.40 12.81
N LYS A 155 -9.95 10.42 12.23
CA LYS A 155 -8.51 10.24 12.51
C LYS A 155 -7.70 11.37 11.89
N LYS A 156 -6.61 11.74 12.57
CA LYS A 156 -5.65 12.73 12.05
C LYS A 156 -5.06 12.21 10.76
N GLY A 157 -5.32 12.91 9.67
CA GLY A 157 -4.86 12.55 8.34
C GLY A 157 -4.94 13.74 7.39
N LYS A 158 -4.54 13.53 6.13
CA LYS A 158 -4.59 14.57 5.09
C LYS A 158 -5.46 14.07 3.93
N THR A 159 -6.44 14.87 3.54
CA THR A 159 -7.17 14.65 2.31
C THR A 159 -6.43 15.30 1.16
N ILE A 160 -6.18 14.54 0.12
CA ILE A 160 -5.43 14.98 -1.06
C ILE A 160 -6.15 14.54 -2.34
N ASN A 161 -5.99 15.32 -3.39
CA ASN A 161 -6.32 14.82 -4.73
C ASN A 161 -5.32 13.72 -5.14
N PRO A 162 -5.76 12.60 -5.72
CA PRO A 162 -4.87 11.52 -6.18
C PRO A 162 -3.71 12.01 -7.07
N SER A 163 -3.94 13.05 -7.87
CA SER A 163 -2.90 13.67 -8.72
C SER A 163 -1.79 14.37 -7.93
N GLN A 164 -2.01 14.67 -6.63
CA GLN A 164 -1.08 15.36 -5.75
C GLN A 164 -0.39 14.42 -4.75
N LEU A 165 -0.51 13.10 -4.93
CA LEU A 165 0.03 12.13 -3.99
C LEU A 165 1.54 12.29 -3.76
N ASP A 166 2.27 12.73 -4.74
CA ASP A 166 3.71 13.00 -4.65
C ASP A 166 4.05 14.18 -3.71
N SER A 167 3.14 15.14 -3.54
CA SER A 167 3.35 16.30 -2.65
C SER A 167 3.42 15.95 -1.16
N VAL A 168 3.04 14.73 -0.78
CA VAL A 168 3.09 14.28 0.62
C VAL A 168 4.52 14.14 1.14
N TRP A 169 5.50 14.01 0.24
CA TRP A 169 6.93 13.86 0.57
C TRP A 169 7.77 15.09 0.19
N LEU A 170 7.17 16.09 -0.42
CA LEU A 170 7.78 17.38 -0.77
C LEU A 170 7.48 18.40 0.30
#